data_3b10bb7bece0dbccbdb51e169f26bb3c
#
_entry.id   3b10bb7bece0dbccbdb51e169f26bb3c
#
_cell.length_a   1.000
_cell.length_b   1.000
_cell.length_c   1.000
_cell.angle_alpha   90.00
_cell.angle_beta   90.00
_cell.angle_gamma   90.00
#
_symmetry.space_group_name_H-M   'P 1'
#
loop_
_entity.id
_entity.type
_entity.pdbx_description
1 polymer ?
#
loop_
_entity_poly.entity_id
_entity_poly.type
_entity_poly.pdbx_seq_one_letter_code
_entity_poly.pdbx_strand_id
1 'polypeptide(L)'
;MSRVVVIGGGPAGMFAAIAAAENGHHVTLLEKNEKLGKKLFITGKGRCNITNSSDMDVLFNSVMTNRKFLYSAFYAYDNQMVIDFFEQAGLPVKNERGNRIFPVSDHSSDVIAALQRVLKKDQVEIRLHSEVDTLLYEDSGEEEQKKVCGVRLSDGEKIQADDVIVATGGFSYQTTGSTGDGYRFAKEAGHTVTEIRPSLVPFNAKEDYVREMQGLSLKNVNVRICRGKKVLYDEFGEMLFTHFGVSGPLILTASAMIRPDIAKEPLAMEIDLKPALTEEQLDKRVLKDFEEAKNKQFKNSIGKLFPAKMIPVMIELSGICLLYTSPSPRDRTRS
;
A
#
# COMPACT_ATOMS: atom_id res chain seq x y z
N MET A 1 -2.54 2.87 -38.19
CA MET A 1 -1.24 2.73 -37.53
C MET A 1 -0.85 4.09 -37.03
N SER A 2 -0.92 4.30 -35.69
CA SER A 2 -0.65 5.59 -35.05
C SER A 2 0.72 5.57 -34.36
N ARG A 3 1.28 6.75 -34.13
CA ARG A 3 2.45 6.94 -33.28
C ARG A 3 1.96 7.18 -31.87
N VAL A 4 2.27 6.27 -30.95
CA VAL A 4 1.85 6.36 -29.53
C VAL A 4 3.07 6.65 -28.66
N VAL A 5 3.00 7.70 -27.88
CA VAL A 5 3.99 7.99 -26.84
C VAL A 5 3.44 7.58 -25.49
N VAL A 6 4.20 6.76 -24.75
CA VAL A 6 3.88 6.37 -23.38
C VAL A 6 4.85 7.05 -22.42
N ILE A 7 4.35 7.83 -21.47
CA ILE A 7 5.15 8.56 -20.49
C ILE A 7 5.21 7.77 -19.18
N GLY A 8 6.38 7.24 -18.83
CA GLY A 8 6.67 6.52 -17.59
C GLY A 8 6.88 5.02 -17.80
N GLY A 9 8.08 4.55 -17.49
CA GLY A 9 8.53 3.16 -17.62
C GLY A 9 8.24 2.30 -16.37
N GLY A 10 7.16 2.61 -15.64
CA GLY A 10 6.61 1.77 -14.60
C GLY A 10 5.77 0.61 -15.14
N PRO A 11 5.20 -0.27 -14.29
CA PRO A 11 4.42 -1.41 -14.76
C PRO A 11 3.24 -0.99 -15.64
N ALA A 12 2.53 0.07 -15.28
CA ALA A 12 1.40 0.58 -16.06
C ALA A 12 1.83 1.02 -17.47
N GLY A 13 2.95 1.77 -17.56
CA GLY A 13 3.45 2.23 -18.87
C GLY A 13 4.01 1.10 -19.71
N MET A 14 4.71 0.13 -19.11
CA MET A 14 5.20 -1.04 -19.84
C MET A 14 4.05 -1.87 -20.42
N PHE A 15 3.00 -2.14 -19.64
CA PHE A 15 1.80 -2.83 -20.13
C PHE A 15 1.06 -2.02 -21.20
N ALA A 16 0.92 -0.70 -21.01
CA ALA A 16 0.27 0.16 -22.01
C ALA A 16 1.05 0.17 -23.34
N ALA A 17 2.39 0.20 -23.28
CA ALA A 17 3.25 0.15 -24.45
C ALA A 17 3.14 -1.20 -25.18
N ILE A 18 3.12 -2.32 -24.44
CA ILE A 18 2.91 -3.65 -25.00
C ILE A 18 1.56 -3.72 -25.71
N ALA A 19 0.48 -3.35 -25.00
CA ALA A 19 -0.88 -3.39 -25.55
C ALA A 19 -1.02 -2.52 -26.81
N ALA A 20 -0.43 -1.34 -26.85
CA ALA A 20 -0.45 -0.48 -28.02
C ALA A 20 0.34 -1.10 -29.21
N ALA A 21 1.50 -1.69 -28.94
CA ALA A 21 2.31 -2.35 -29.97
C ALA A 21 1.63 -3.60 -30.54
N GLU A 22 1.02 -4.44 -29.69
CA GLU A 22 0.24 -5.61 -30.11
C GLU A 22 -0.97 -5.23 -31.00
N ASN A 23 -1.51 -4.03 -30.82
CA ASN A 23 -2.57 -3.48 -31.68
C ASN A 23 -2.02 -2.78 -32.94
N GLY A 24 -0.74 -2.94 -33.24
CA GLY A 24 -0.12 -2.50 -34.50
C GLY A 24 0.25 -1.03 -34.54
N HIS A 25 0.42 -0.38 -33.41
CA HIS A 25 0.88 1.01 -33.29
C HIS A 25 2.42 1.09 -33.23
N HIS A 26 3.01 2.20 -33.65
CA HIS A 26 4.40 2.55 -33.36
C HIS A 26 4.51 3.18 -31.98
N VAL A 27 5.20 2.53 -31.08
CA VAL A 27 5.23 2.94 -29.66
C VAL A 27 6.61 3.39 -29.24
N THR A 28 6.68 4.59 -28.63
CA THR A 28 7.86 5.11 -27.93
C THR A 28 7.54 5.21 -26.43
N LEU A 29 8.27 4.45 -25.60
CA LEU A 29 8.17 4.48 -24.14
C LEU A 29 9.26 5.39 -23.57
N LEU A 30 8.85 6.47 -22.93
CA LEU A 30 9.74 7.47 -22.32
C LEU A 30 9.84 7.24 -20.80
N GLU A 31 11.06 7.10 -20.31
CA GLU A 31 11.35 6.98 -18.87
C GLU A 31 12.42 8.00 -18.47
N LYS A 32 12.13 8.82 -17.44
CA LYS A 32 13.07 9.85 -16.97
C LYS A 32 14.28 9.30 -16.22
N ASN A 33 14.17 8.11 -15.66
CA ASN A 33 15.25 7.45 -14.93
C ASN A 33 16.17 6.67 -15.87
N GLU A 34 17.26 6.15 -15.29
CA GLU A 34 18.27 5.32 -15.93
C GLU A 34 17.83 3.88 -16.23
N LYS A 35 16.65 3.47 -15.75
CA LYS A 35 16.10 2.12 -15.92
C LYS A 35 14.59 2.08 -15.76
N LEU A 36 13.95 1.10 -16.39
CA LEU A 36 12.54 0.80 -16.21
C LEU A 36 12.26 0.17 -14.84
N GLY A 37 11.04 0.34 -14.35
CA GLY A 37 10.51 -0.42 -13.21
C GLY A 37 11.10 -0.08 -11.86
N LYS A 38 11.70 1.10 -11.62
CA LYS A 38 12.36 1.47 -10.34
C LYS A 38 11.46 1.22 -9.12
N LYS A 39 10.19 1.61 -9.18
CA LYS A 39 9.26 1.34 -8.09
C LYS A 39 8.89 -0.14 -8.02
N LEU A 40 8.68 -0.80 -9.15
CA LEU A 40 8.40 -2.24 -9.19
C LEU A 40 9.50 -3.04 -8.48
N PHE A 41 10.76 -2.65 -8.70
CA PHE A 41 11.94 -3.31 -8.12
C PHE A 41 11.89 -3.38 -6.57
N ILE A 42 11.33 -2.38 -5.89
CA ILE A 42 11.26 -2.33 -4.41
C ILE A 42 9.96 -2.90 -3.84
N THR A 43 8.97 -3.23 -4.68
CA THR A 43 7.69 -3.77 -4.22
C THR A 43 7.83 -5.16 -3.60
N GLY A 44 6.92 -5.52 -2.69
CA GLY A 44 6.95 -6.83 -2.04
C GLY A 44 8.27 -7.15 -1.31
N LYS A 45 8.99 -6.14 -0.82
CA LYS A 45 10.33 -6.26 -0.23
C LYS A 45 11.36 -6.83 -1.22
N GLY A 46 11.32 -6.39 -2.47
CA GLY A 46 12.21 -6.83 -3.54
C GLY A 46 11.76 -8.13 -4.24
N ARG A 47 10.60 -8.68 -3.88
CA ARG A 47 10.04 -9.91 -4.47
C ARG A 47 9.02 -9.64 -5.58
N CYS A 48 8.39 -8.49 -5.58
CA CYS A 48 7.26 -8.08 -6.40
C CYS A 48 6.01 -8.97 -6.24
N ASN A 49 5.03 -8.49 -5.46
CA ASN A 49 3.67 -9.04 -5.51
C ASN A 49 3.02 -8.59 -6.83
N ILE A 50 2.90 -9.51 -7.79
CA ILE A 50 2.46 -9.21 -9.16
C ILE A 50 0.96 -8.91 -9.19
N THR A 51 0.16 -9.83 -8.68
CA THR A 51 -1.30 -9.75 -8.64
C THR A 51 -1.86 -10.61 -7.51
N ASN A 52 -3.17 -10.80 -7.49
CA ASN A 52 -3.88 -11.66 -6.55
C ASN A 52 -4.79 -12.63 -7.33
N SER A 53 -4.79 -13.91 -6.99
CA SER A 53 -5.57 -14.95 -7.67
C SER A 53 -6.97 -15.17 -7.09
N SER A 54 -7.47 -14.24 -6.27
CA SER A 54 -8.85 -14.32 -5.77
C SER A 54 -9.86 -14.09 -6.88
N ASP A 55 -11.08 -14.56 -6.65
CA ASP A 55 -12.21 -14.34 -7.54
C ASP A 55 -12.49 -12.83 -7.73
N MET A 56 -13.08 -12.47 -8.85
CA MET A 56 -13.36 -11.09 -9.25
C MET A 56 -14.17 -10.32 -8.19
N ASP A 57 -15.16 -10.97 -7.57
CA ASP A 57 -15.98 -10.36 -6.52
C ASP A 57 -15.14 -9.96 -5.29
N VAL A 58 -14.15 -10.77 -4.92
CA VAL A 58 -13.21 -10.47 -3.82
C VAL A 58 -12.33 -9.28 -4.19
N LEU A 59 -11.85 -9.23 -5.45
CA LEU A 59 -11.04 -8.11 -5.94
C LEU A 59 -11.83 -6.80 -5.92
N PHE A 60 -13.06 -6.80 -6.46
CA PHE A 60 -13.92 -5.61 -6.42
C PHE A 60 -14.29 -5.18 -5.02
N ASN A 61 -14.53 -6.13 -4.09
CA ASN A 61 -14.83 -5.82 -2.70
C ASN A 61 -13.63 -5.19 -1.97
N SER A 62 -12.41 -5.43 -2.46
CA SER A 62 -11.18 -4.82 -1.93
C SER A 62 -10.95 -3.38 -2.43
N VAL A 63 -11.71 -2.92 -3.43
CA VAL A 63 -11.65 -1.53 -3.91
C VAL A 63 -12.52 -0.64 -3.03
N MET A 64 -11.90 0.21 -2.23
CA MET A 64 -12.57 1.02 -1.21
C MET A 64 -13.46 2.13 -1.78
N THR A 65 -13.07 2.75 -2.90
CA THR A 65 -13.80 3.87 -3.49
C THR A 65 -13.91 3.72 -5.01
N ASN A 66 -14.97 4.25 -5.61
CA ASN A 66 -15.20 4.27 -7.06
C ASN A 66 -15.07 2.90 -7.74
N ARG A 67 -15.44 1.84 -7.05
CA ARG A 67 -15.37 0.45 -7.53
C ARG A 67 -15.92 0.28 -8.95
N LYS A 68 -17.06 0.91 -9.23
CA LYS A 68 -17.73 0.81 -10.54
C LYS A 68 -16.88 1.33 -11.72
N PHE A 69 -15.99 2.28 -11.46
CA PHE A 69 -15.08 2.82 -12.48
C PHE A 69 -14.12 1.76 -13.02
N LEU A 70 -13.78 0.77 -12.22
CA LEU A 70 -12.83 -0.28 -12.60
C LEU A 70 -13.48 -1.49 -13.29
N TYR A 71 -14.82 -1.57 -13.38
CA TYR A 71 -15.47 -2.75 -13.94
C TYR A 71 -14.97 -3.05 -15.36
N SER A 72 -15.04 -2.08 -16.27
CA SER A 72 -14.61 -2.30 -17.66
C SER A 72 -13.15 -2.73 -17.76
N ALA A 73 -12.26 -2.10 -16.97
CA ALA A 73 -10.84 -2.43 -17.00
C ALA A 73 -10.57 -3.85 -16.46
N PHE A 74 -11.19 -4.25 -15.34
CA PHE A 74 -10.97 -5.56 -14.74
C PHE A 74 -11.60 -6.70 -15.55
N TYR A 75 -12.74 -6.45 -16.23
CA TYR A 75 -13.31 -7.46 -17.12
C TYR A 75 -12.60 -7.54 -18.48
N ALA A 76 -11.98 -6.45 -18.94
CA ALA A 76 -11.18 -6.46 -20.17
C ALA A 76 -9.81 -7.12 -19.96
N TYR A 77 -9.22 -6.97 -18.80
CA TYR A 77 -7.90 -7.54 -18.45
C TYR A 77 -7.89 -7.91 -16.96
N ASP A 78 -8.24 -9.15 -16.66
CA ASP A 78 -8.39 -9.64 -15.31
C ASP A 78 -7.08 -10.11 -14.67
N ASN A 79 -7.15 -10.52 -13.42
CA ASN A 79 -5.99 -11.00 -12.66
C ASN A 79 -5.43 -12.31 -13.20
N GLN A 80 -6.26 -13.18 -13.80
CA GLN A 80 -5.80 -14.41 -14.43
C GLN A 80 -5.01 -14.11 -15.72
N MET A 81 -5.50 -13.16 -16.53
CA MET A 81 -4.79 -12.70 -17.72
C MET A 81 -3.41 -12.12 -17.38
N VAL A 82 -3.28 -11.44 -16.21
CA VAL A 82 -1.97 -10.98 -15.72
C VAL A 82 -1.05 -12.17 -15.39
N ILE A 83 -1.56 -13.22 -14.76
CA ILE A 83 -0.79 -14.43 -14.47
C ILE A 83 -0.32 -15.08 -15.78
N ASP A 84 -1.25 -15.32 -16.70
CA ASP A 84 -0.99 -15.96 -17.99
C ASP A 84 0.03 -15.18 -18.81
N PHE A 85 -0.05 -13.84 -18.79
CA PHE A 85 0.93 -12.97 -19.45
C PHE A 85 2.36 -13.23 -18.96
N PHE A 86 2.57 -13.26 -17.64
CA PHE A 86 3.91 -13.49 -17.08
C PHE A 86 4.42 -14.90 -17.35
N GLU A 87 3.57 -15.92 -17.26
CA GLU A 87 3.94 -17.29 -17.61
C GLU A 87 4.32 -17.44 -19.09
N GLN A 88 3.55 -16.83 -20.01
CA GLN A 88 3.86 -16.77 -21.43
C GLN A 88 5.14 -15.98 -21.74
N ALA A 89 5.42 -14.94 -20.95
CA ALA A 89 6.68 -14.20 -21.00
C ALA A 89 7.88 -14.99 -20.43
N GLY A 90 7.68 -16.26 -20.01
CA GLY A 90 8.72 -17.12 -19.47
C GLY A 90 9.11 -16.81 -18.03
N LEU A 91 8.18 -16.25 -17.24
CA LEU A 91 8.35 -16.02 -15.81
C LEU A 91 7.40 -16.94 -15.01
N PRO A 92 7.90 -18.06 -14.44
CA PRO A 92 7.09 -18.90 -13.59
C PRO A 92 6.66 -18.15 -12.33
N VAL A 93 5.39 -18.29 -11.98
CA VAL A 93 4.82 -17.64 -10.78
C VAL A 93 4.32 -18.67 -9.77
N LYS A 94 4.15 -18.24 -8.51
CA LYS A 94 3.61 -19.04 -7.41
C LYS A 94 2.55 -18.28 -6.65
N ASN A 95 1.56 -19.04 -6.14
CA ASN A 95 0.53 -18.51 -5.26
C ASN A 95 0.94 -18.71 -3.80
N GLU A 96 0.91 -17.65 -2.99
CA GLU A 96 1.20 -17.65 -1.57
C GLU A 96 -0.05 -17.32 -0.73
N ARG A 97 0.07 -17.45 0.58
CA ARG A 97 -1.02 -17.15 1.53
C ARG A 97 -1.69 -15.80 1.21
N GLY A 98 -3.02 -15.80 1.16
CA GLY A 98 -3.83 -14.62 0.80
C GLY A 98 -3.93 -14.41 -0.70
N ASN A 99 -3.78 -15.49 -1.48
CA ASN A 99 -3.89 -15.53 -2.94
C ASN A 99 -2.92 -14.55 -3.65
N ARG A 100 -1.80 -14.23 -3.03
CA ARG A 100 -0.79 -13.32 -3.58
C ARG A 100 0.11 -14.05 -4.56
N ILE A 101 0.28 -13.48 -5.74
CA ILE A 101 1.11 -14.04 -6.80
C ILE A 101 2.49 -13.39 -6.79
N PHE A 102 3.52 -14.23 -6.70
CA PHE A 102 4.93 -13.84 -6.74
C PHE A 102 5.68 -14.61 -7.81
N PRO A 103 6.80 -14.09 -8.35
CA PRO A 103 7.69 -14.91 -9.17
C PRO A 103 8.26 -16.06 -8.32
N VAL A 104 8.46 -17.23 -8.93
CA VAL A 104 9.07 -18.39 -8.23
C VAL A 104 10.47 -18.05 -7.71
N SER A 105 11.21 -17.23 -8.43
CA SER A 105 12.56 -16.77 -8.07
C SER A 105 12.60 -15.84 -6.85
N ASP A 106 11.47 -15.27 -6.43
CA ASP A 106 11.41 -14.23 -5.40
C ASP A 106 12.21 -12.95 -5.72
N HIS A 107 12.47 -12.67 -7.00
CA HIS A 107 13.20 -11.49 -7.44
C HIS A 107 12.36 -10.59 -8.35
N SER A 108 12.15 -9.35 -7.92
CA SER A 108 11.44 -8.33 -8.72
C SER A 108 12.15 -7.97 -10.03
N SER A 109 13.48 -8.17 -10.10
CA SER A 109 14.27 -8.02 -11.32
C SER A 109 13.78 -8.92 -12.46
N ASP A 110 13.34 -10.14 -12.14
CA ASP A 110 12.89 -11.10 -13.13
C ASP A 110 11.53 -10.73 -13.71
N VAL A 111 10.67 -10.10 -12.90
CA VAL A 111 9.42 -9.50 -13.36
C VAL A 111 9.68 -8.38 -14.35
N ILE A 112 10.64 -7.48 -14.03
CA ILE A 112 11.03 -6.38 -14.92
C ILE A 112 11.66 -6.95 -16.21
N ALA A 113 12.53 -7.94 -16.11
CA ALA A 113 13.15 -8.58 -17.26
C ALA A 113 12.13 -9.28 -18.17
N ALA A 114 11.07 -9.88 -17.61
CA ALA A 114 9.98 -10.46 -18.39
C ALA A 114 9.25 -9.38 -19.22
N LEU A 115 8.88 -8.25 -18.60
CA LEU A 115 8.26 -7.12 -19.30
C LEU A 115 9.17 -6.55 -20.40
N GLN A 116 10.47 -6.39 -20.09
CA GLN A 116 11.45 -5.90 -21.10
C GLN A 116 11.62 -6.85 -22.30
N ARG A 117 11.54 -8.17 -22.09
CA ARG A 117 11.58 -9.15 -23.18
C ARG A 117 10.40 -8.97 -24.13
N VAL A 118 9.18 -8.76 -23.58
CA VAL A 118 7.99 -8.54 -24.41
C VAL A 118 8.09 -7.21 -25.15
N LEU A 119 8.43 -6.11 -24.47
CA LEU A 119 8.63 -4.80 -25.11
C LEU A 119 9.62 -4.87 -26.27
N LYS A 120 10.73 -5.61 -26.12
CA LYS A 120 11.72 -5.81 -27.18
C LYS A 120 11.17 -6.65 -28.33
N LYS A 121 10.45 -7.73 -28.04
CA LYS A 121 9.79 -8.58 -29.03
C LYS A 121 8.82 -7.77 -29.89
N ASP A 122 8.04 -6.90 -29.25
CA ASP A 122 7.03 -6.07 -29.91
C ASP A 122 7.60 -4.76 -30.46
N GLN A 123 8.92 -4.64 -30.54
CA GLN A 123 9.67 -3.55 -31.16
C GLN A 123 9.33 -2.16 -30.60
N VAL A 124 8.96 -2.07 -29.29
CA VAL A 124 8.75 -0.79 -28.60
C VAL A 124 10.07 -0.05 -28.50
N GLU A 125 10.10 1.19 -28.95
CA GLU A 125 11.25 2.09 -28.74
C GLU A 125 11.29 2.53 -27.28
N ILE A 126 12.36 2.22 -26.56
CA ILE A 126 12.54 2.59 -25.15
C ILE A 126 13.58 3.70 -25.07
N ARG A 127 13.19 4.86 -24.52
CA ARG A 127 14.08 6.00 -24.28
C ARG A 127 14.19 6.26 -22.81
N LEU A 128 15.34 5.94 -22.24
CA LEU A 128 15.71 6.26 -20.85
C LEU A 128 16.26 7.69 -20.77
N HIS A 129 16.36 8.23 -19.54
CA HIS A 129 16.78 9.62 -19.29
C HIS A 129 15.98 10.66 -20.11
N SER A 130 14.73 10.33 -20.42
CA SER A 130 13.82 11.13 -21.24
C SER A 130 12.67 11.66 -20.40
N GLU A 131 12.94 12.76 -19.67
CA GLU A 131 11.94 13.42 -18.84
C GLU A 131 11.03 14.31 -19.69
N VAL A 132 9.73 14.07 -19.64
CA VAL A 132 8.73 14.89 -20.31
C VAL A 132 8.42 16.11 -19.47
N ASP A 133 8.62 17.30 -20.05
CA ASP A 133 8.30 18.60 -19.45
C ASP A 133 6.83 18.95 -19.65
N THR A 134 6.31 18.84 -20.90
CA THR A 134 4.94 19.24 -21.21
C THR A 134 4.35 18.44 -22.38
N LEU A 135 3.02 18.39 -22.45
CA LEU A 135 2.29 17.90 -23.62
C LEU A 135 2.23 19.00 -24.68
N LEU A 136 2.33 18.61 -25.95
CA LEU A 136 2.16 19.50 -27.08
C LEU A 136 0.74 19.41 -27.61
N TYR A 137 0.20 20.54 -28.02
CA TYR A 137 -1.15 20.66 -28.53
C TYR A 137 -1.14 21.35 -29.88
N GLU A 138 -2.02 20.91 -30.77
CA GLU A 138 -2.39 21.58 -32.00
C GLU A 138 -3.81 22.14 -31.92
N ASP A 139 -4.07 23.24 -32.64
CA ASP A 139 -5.42 23.78 -32.73
C ASP A 139 -6.27 22.83 -33.57
N SER A 140 -7.32 22.30 -33.03
CA SER A 140 -8.24 21.39 -33.72
C SER A 140 -9.17 22.12 -34.72
N GLY A 141 -9.08 23.44 -34.81
CA GLY A 141 -9.94 24.27 -35.67
C GLY A 141 -11.36 24.45 -35.15
N GLU A 142 -11.73 23.82 -34.05
CA GLU A 142 -13.00 24.06 -33.33
C GLU A 142 -12.69 24.92 -32.08
N GLU A 143 -13.51 25.96 -31.88
CA GLU A 143 -13.38 26.83 -30.71
C GLU A 143 -13.42 26.00 -29.43
N GLU A 144 -12.30 26.01 -28.64
CA GLU A 144 -12.10 25.36 -27.33
C GLU A 144 -11.57 23.92 -27.30
N GLN A 145 -11.36 23.19 -28.39
CA GLN A 145 -10.78 21.85 -28.34
C GLN A 145 -9.31 21.83 -28.79
N LYS A 146 -8.39 21.56 -27.85
CA LYS A 146 -6.98 21.31 -28.11
C LYS A 146 -6.75 19.82 -28.26
N LYS A 147 -6.17 19.40 -29.37
CA LYS A 147 -5.75 18.01 -29.58
C LYS A 147 -4.29 17.84 -29.20
N VAL A 148 -3.98 16.81 -28.42
CA VAL A 148 -2.58 16.44 -28.13
C VAL A 148 -1.93 15.95 -29.41
N CYS A 149 -0.73 16.49 -29.74
CA CYS A 149 0.05 16.14 -30.93
C CYS A 149 1.47 15.65 -30.61
N GLY A 150 1.81 15.47 -29.34
CA GLY A 150 3.13 15.00 -28.91
C GLY A 150 3.53 15.46 -27.52
N VAL A 151 4.83 15.37 -27.25
CA VAL A 151 5.42 15.78 -25.99
C VAL A 151 6.70 16.59 -26.23
N ARG A 152 7.08 17.44 -25.26
CA ARG A 152 8.38 18.10 -25.19
C ARG A 152 9.15 17.54 -24.01
N LEU A 153 10.39 17.14 -24.23
CA LEU A 153 11.31 16.72 -23.19
C LEU A 153 11.93 17.93 -22.46
N SER A 154 12.50 17.69 -21.29
CA SER A 154 13.15 18.72 -20.48
C SER A 154 14.40 19.32 -21.14
N ASP A 155 15.04 18.62 -22.08
CA ASP A 155 16.16 19.13 -22.90
C ASP A 155 15.70 19.96 -24.10
N GLY A 156 14.38 20.09 -24.32
CA GLY A 156 13.76 20.85 -25.40
C GLY A 156 13.41 20.02 -26.66
N GLU A 157 13.81 18.76 -26.75
CA GLU A 157 13.42 17.87 -27.86
C GLU A 157 11.90 17.71 -27.92
N LYS A 158 11.33 17.74 -29.13
CA LYS A 158 9.91 17.52 -29.38
C LYS A 158 9.70 16.19 -30.06
N ILE A 159 8.84 15.37 -29.51
CA ILE A 159 8.45 14.07 -30.06
C ILE A 159 6.99 14.16 -30.48
N GLN A 160 6.74 14.00 -31.79
CA GLN A 160 5.39 14.01 -32.35
C GLN A 160 4.69 12.68 -32.10
N ALA A 161 3.42 12.73 -31.72
CA ALA A 161 2.59 11.57 -31.47
C ALA A 161 1.14 11.86 -31.88
N ASP A 162 0.45 10.83 -32.32
CA ASP A 162 -0.99 10.89 -32.59
C ASP A 162 -1.79 10.67 -31.31
N ASP A 163 -1.21 9.88 -30.37
CA ASP A 163 -1.79 9.58 -29.05
C ASP A 163 -0.70 9.60 -27.97
N VAL A 164 -1.06 10.07 -26.75
CA VAL A 164 -0.16 10.09 -25.59
C VAL A 164 -0.81 9.39 -24.40
N ILE A 165 -0.12 8.40 -23.83
CA ILE A 165 -0.53 7.68 -22.64
C ILE A 165 0.31 8.16 -21.45
N VAL A 166 -0.34 8.71 -20.43
CA VAL A 166 0.32 9.20 -19.22
C VAL A 166 0.30 8.11 -18.14
N ALA A 167 1.45 7.50 -17.84
CA ALA A 167 1.63 6.40 -16.90
C ALA A 167 2.73 6.70 -15.85
N THR A 168 2.85 7.96 -15.43
CA THR A 168 3.94 8.48 -14.59
C THR A 168 3.85 8.07 -13.11
N GLY A 169 2.80 7.37 -12.69
CA GLY A 169 2.53 7.05 -11.29
C GLY A 169 2.00 8.25 -10.50
N GLY A 170 1.99 8.13 -9.17
CA GLY A 170 1.50 9.15 -8.26
C GLY A 170 2.62 9.83 -7.45
N PHE A 171 2.39 9.99 -6.11
CA PHE A 171 3.36 10.63 -5.19
C PHE A 171 4.09 9.66 -4.25
N SER A 172 3.79 8.36 -4.30
CA SER A 172 4.44 7.40 -3.41
C SER A 172 5.86 7.07 -3.90
N TYR A 173 6.82 6.99 -2.96
CA TYR A 173 8.24 6.69 -3.24
C TYR A 173 8.83 7.62 -4.33
N GLN A 174 8.82 8.91 -4.08
CA GLN A 174 9.24 9.94 -5.04
C GLN A 174 10.66 9.73 -5.60
N THR A 175 11.58 9.15 -4.82
CA THR A 175 12.92 8.77 -5.26
C THR A 175 12.95 7.76 -6.41
N THR A 176 11.83 7.10 -6.68
CA THR A 176 11.66 6.20 -7.84
C THR A 176 11.15 6.90 -9.10
N GLY A 177 10.95 8.22 -9.06
CA GLY A 177 10.47 9.01 -10.17
C GLY A 177 8.97 9.34 -10.14
N SER A 178 8.21 8.90 -9.13
CA SER A 178 6.77 9.22 -9.01
C SER A 178 6.57 10.55 -8.28
N THR A 179 6.77 11.63 -8.99
CA THR A 179 6.76 13.02 -8.50
C THR A 179 5.45 13.75 -8.78
N GLY A 180 4.42 13.04 -9.29
CA GLY A 180 3.11 13.63 -9.55
C GLY A 180 2.95 14.31 -10.89
N ASP A 181 3.85 14.09 -11.85
CA ASP A 181 3.84 14.72 -13.16
C ASP A 181 2.51 14.50 -13.91
N GLY A 182 1.92 13.31 -13.79
CA GLY A 182 0.63 13.01 -14.42
C GLY A 182 -0.51 13.90 -13.94
N TYR A 183 -0.50 14.32 -12.68
CA TYR A 183 -1.50 15.26 -12.17
C TYR A 183 -1.31 16.67 -12.74
N ARG A 184 -0.05 17.06 -12.98
CA ARG A 184 0.27 18.32 -13.65
C ARG A 184 -0.21 18.29 -15.10
N PHE A 185 0.14 17.25 -15.86
CA PHE A 185 -0.32 17.08 -17.24
C PHE A 185 -1.85 17.07 -17.35
N ALA A 186 -2.55 16.38 -16.44
CA ALA A 186 -4.00 16.36 -16.43
C ALA A 186 -4.60 17.76 -16.22
N LYS A 187 -4.06 18.55 -15.29
CA LYS A 187 -4.51 19.94 -15.06
C LYS A 187 -4.24 20.83 -16.27
N GLU A 188 -3.06 20.73 -16.89
CA GLU A 188 -2.67 21.47 -18.09
C GLU A 188 -3.57 21.11 -19.29
N ALA A 189 -4.04 19.87 -19.35
CA ALA A 189 -5.01 19.39 -20.33
C ALA A 189 -6.47 19.77 -20.01
N GLY A 190 -6.73 20.54 -18.93
CA GLY A 190 -8.08 20.99 -18.56
C GLY A 190 -8.87 20.00 -17.70
N HIS A 191 -8.28 18.89 -17.25
CA HIS A 191 -8.97 17.95 -16.35
C HIS A 191 -9.01 18.45 -14.91
N THR A 192 -10.10 18.15 -14.21
CA THR A 192 -10.20 18.37 -12.76
C THR A 192 -9.44 17.28 -12.03
N VAL A 193 -8.44 17.65 -11.24
CA VAL A 193 -7.71 16.76 -10.33
C VAL A 193 -8.25 16.98 -8.93
N THR A 194 -8.90 15.94 -8.37
CA THR A 194 -9.40 15.96 -7.00
C THR A 194 -8.25 16.00 -6.00
N GLU A 195 -8.53 16.35 -4.75
CA GLU A 195 -7.51 16.38 -3.69
C GLU A 195 -6.83 15.02 -3.56
N ILE A 196 -5.49 15.04 -3.65
CA ILE A 196 -4.66 13.83 -3.54
C ILE A 196 -4.45 13.54 -2.05
N ARG A 197 -4.77 12.32 -1.66
CA ARG A 197 -4.77 11.89 -0.27
C ARG A 197 -3.93 10.61 -0.09
N PRO A 198 -3.26 10.46 1.08
CA PRO A 198 -2.54 9.22 1.38
C PRO A 198 -3.51 8.04 1.54
N SER A 199 -3.07 6.85 1.13
CA SER A 199 -3.77 5.58 1.29
C SER A 199 -2.74 4.48 1.54
N LEU A 200 -3.10 3.46 2.31
CA LEU A 200 -2.20 2.38 2.74
C LEU A 200 -0.94 2.93 3.44
N VAL A 201 -1.15 3.85 4.36
CA VAL A 201 -0.08 4.50 5.14
C VAL A 201 -0.21 4.20 6.63
N PRO A 202 0.89 4.26 7.41
CA PRO A 202 0.84 4.15 8.86
C PRO A 202 0.15 5.37 9.50
N PHE A 203 -0.25 5.23 10.77
CA PHE A 203 -0.76 6.34 11.57
C PHE A 203 0.28 6.84 12.57
N ASN A 204 0.34 8.14 12.75
CA ASN A 204 1.05 8.74 13.87
C ASN A 204 0.23 8.54 15.16
N ALA A 205 0.89 8.18 16.25
CA ALA A 205 0.29 8.15 17.57
C ALA A 205 0.59 9.46 18.33
N LYS A 206 -0.37 9.89 19.14
CA LYS A 206 -0.21 11.04 20.01
C LYS A 206 0.57 10.67 21.27
N GLU A 207 0.37 9.44 21.75
CA GLU A 207 0.94 8.90 22.97
C GLU A 207 2.42 8.53 22.77
N ASP A 208 3.29 9.09 23.61
CA ASP A 208 4.75 8.88 23.52
C ASP A 208 5.16 7.43 23.84
N TYR A 209 4.45 6.75 24.74
CA TYR A 209 4.75 5.35 25.09
C TYR A 209 4.67 4.38 23.92
N VAL A 210 3.97 4.75 22.82
CA VAL A 210 3.91 3.93 21.59
C VAL A 210 5.31 3.74 20.99
N ARG A 211 6.19 4.74 21.12
CA ARG A 211 7.57 4.70 20.61
C ARG A 211 8.43 3.68 21.33
N GLU A 212 8.17 3.46 22.63
CA GLU A 212 8.90 2.47 23.43
C GLU A 212 8.66 1.04 22.94
N MET A 213 7.51 0.82 22.31
CA MET A 213 7.15 -0.46 21.70
C MET A 213 7.63 -0.61 20.25
N GLN A 214 8.43 0.31 19.70
CA GLN A 214 8.93 0.25 18.33
C GLN A 214 9.47 -1.12 17.96
N GLY A 215 9.04 -1.67 16.82
CA GLY A 215 9.45 -2.98 16.31
C GLY A 215 8.65 -4.14 16.90
N LEU A 216 7.76 -3.91 17.88
CA LEU A 216 6.85 -4.95 18.36
C LEU A 216 5.74 -5.18 17.34
N SER A 217 5.68 -6.40 16.81
CA SER A 217 4.54 -6.89 16.01
C SER A 217 3.56 -7.62 16.91
N LEU A 218 2.29 -7.22 16.86
CA LEU A 218 1.20 -7.94 17.47
C LEU A 218 0.52 -8.80 16.40
N LYS A 219 0.32 -10.07 16.71
CA LYS A 219 -0.39 -11.05 15.88
C LYS A 219 -1.66 -11.48 16.58
N ASN A 220 -2.69 -11.77 15.79
CA ASN A 220 -3.97 -12.25 16.30
C ASN A 220 -4.60 -11.27 17.32
N VAL A 221 -4.57 -9.99 17.00
CA VAL A 221 -5.23 -8.92 17.76
C VAL A 221 -6.43 -8.39 17.00
N ASN A 222 -7.39 -7.80 17.70
CA ASN A 222 -8.44 -7.00 17.06
C ASN A 222 -8.12 -5.52 17.23
N VAL A 223 -8.22 -4.76 16.13
CA VAL A 223 -8.01 -3.31 16.15
C VAL A 223 -9.30 -2.61 15.80
N ARG A 224 -9.79 -1.80 16.74
CA ARG A 224 -10.94 -0.94 16.54
C ARG A 224 -10.50 0.51 16.51
N ILE A 225 -10.98 1.27 15.52
CA ILE A 225 -10.71 2.70 15.38
C ILE A 225 -12.02 3.46 15.40
N CYS A 226 -12.10 4.44 16.32
CA CYS A 226 -13.32 5.16 16.60
C CYS A 226 -13.15 6.68 16.46
N ARG A 227 -14.24 7.35 16.05
CA ARG A 227 -14.41 8.80 16.15
C ARG A 227 -15.53 9.06 17.15
N GLY A 228 -15.16 9.43 18.37
CA GLY A 228 -16.11 9.46 19.48
C GLY A 228 -16.77 8.08 19.67
N LYS A 229 -18.09 8.01 19.58
CA LYS A 229 -18.84 6.74 19.69
C LYS A 229 -18.97 5.95 18.39
N LYS A 230 -18.56 6.54 17.25
CA LYS A 230 -18.70 5.89 15.94
C LYS A 230 -17.49 5.02 15.62
N VAL A 231 -17.73 3.72 15.46
CA VAL A 231 -16.72 2.77 14.95
C VAL A 231 -16.53 3.01 13.45
N LEU A 232 -15.29 3.26 13.04
CA LEU A 232 -14.90 3.48 11.64
C LEU A 232 -14.22 2.24 11.06
N TYR A 233 -13.57 1.45 11.89
CA TYR A 233 -12.85 0.24 11.51
C TYR A 233 -12.84 -0.72 12.70
N ASP A 234 -13.02 -2.02 12.46
CA ASP A 234 -12.98 -3.07 13.48
C ASP A 234 -12.63 -4.39 12.80
N GLU A 235 -11.37 -4.82 12.93
CA GLU A 235 -10.86 -5.97 12.18
C GLU A 235 -9.80 -6.75 12.98
N PHE A 236 -9.75 -8.07 12.72
CA PHE A 236 -8.79 -9.00 13.31
C PHE A 236 -7.58 -9.20 12.41
N GLY A 237 -6.36 -9.23 12.98
CA GLY A 237 -5.14 -9.51 12.21
C GLY A 237 -3.83 -9.14 12.91
N GLU A 238 -2.94 -8.49 12.17
CA GLU A 238 -1.60 -8.14 12.61
C GLU A 238 -1.36 -6.63 12.53
N MET A 239 -0.66 -6.08 13.51
CA MET A 239 -0.18 -4.70 13.52
C MET A 239 1.26 -4.59 14.01
N LEU A 240 1.89 -3.45 13.78
CA LEU A 240 3.28 -3.17 14.14
C LEU A 240 3.39 -1.79 14.79
N PHE A 241 4.11 -1.71 15.91
CA PHE A 241 4.52 -0.43 16.49
C PHE A 241 5.78 0.11 15.81
N THR A 242 5.80 1.41 15.51
CA THR A 242 6.91 2.13 14.88
C THR A 242 7.44 3.24 15.79
N HIS A 243 8.50 3.91 15.38
CA HIS A 243 9.09 5.03 16.13
C HIS A 243 8.21 6.30 16.15
N PHE A 244 7.11 6.33 15.40
CA PHE A 244 6.20 7.48 15.32
C PHE A 244 4.75 7.11 15.56
N GLY A 245 4.43 5.81 15.66
CA GLY A 245 3.05 5.38 15.79
C GLY A 245 2.86 3.91 15.46
N VAL A 246 1.88 3.60 14.61
CA VAL A 246 1.47 2.23 14.30
C VAL A 246 1.39 1.99 12.80
N SER A 247 1.66 0.74 12.38
CA SER A 247 1.65 0.26 11.01
C SER A 247 1.23 -1.22 10.96
N GLY A 248 1.50 -1.88 9.86
CA GLY A 248 1.14 -3.28 9.65
C GLY A 248 -0.16 -3.46 8.88
N PRO A 249 -0.53 -4.69 8.51
CA PRO A 249 -1.64 -4.94 7.59
C PRO A 249 -2.96 -4.30 8.02
N LEU A 250 -3.37 -4.44 9.29
CA LEU A 250 -4.60 -3.83 9.81
C LEU A 250 -4.59 -2.31 9.66
N ILE A 251 -3.49 -1.67 10.04
CA ILE A 251 -3.37 -0.21 10.05
C ILE A 251 -3.35 0.35 8.64
N LEU A 252 -2.64 -0.30 7.72
CA LEU A 252 -2.61 0.10 6.31
C LEU A 252 -4.00 -0.01 5.67
N THR A 253 -4.73 -1.11 5.96
CA THR A 253 -6.12 -1.27 5.49
C THR A 253 -7.03 -0.19 6.08
N ALA A 254 -6.94 0.05 7.40
CA ALA A 254 -7.72 1.09 8.07
C ALA A 254 -7.47 2.46 7.45
N SER A 255 -6.22 2.80 7.11
CA SER A 255 -5.89 4.10 6.51
C SER A 255 -6.48 4.29 5.12
N ALA A 256 -6.73 3.21 4.38
CA ALA A 256 -7.42 3.27 3.09
C ALA A 256 -8.95 3.43 3.24
N MET A 257 -9.54 2.92 4.33
CA MET A 257 -10.97 2.97 4.60
C MET A 257 -11.41 4.25 5.29
N ILE A 258 -10.57 4.76 6.20
CA ILE A 258 -10.86 5.95 7.00
C ILE A 258 -10.54 7.19 6.19
N ARG A 259 -11.56 8.01 5.90
CA ARG A 259 -11.38 9.27 5.19
C ARG A 259 -10.62 10.30 6.05
N PRO A 260 -9.74 11.11 5.45
CA PRO A 260 -8.60 11.78 6.07
C PRO A 260 -8.87 13.05 6.86
N ASP A 261 -10.02 13.23 7.46
CA ASP A 261 -10.21 14.31 8.43
C ASP A 261 -9.49 14.07 9.77
N ILE A 262 -8.64 13.03 9.82
CA ILE A 262 -7.80 12.66 10.96
C ILE A 262 -6.92 13.83 11.45
N ALA A 263 -6.43 14.66 10.55
CA ALA A 263 -5.62 15.81 10.91
C ALA A 263 -6.40 16.88 11.71
N LYS A 264 -7.72 16.91 11.55
CA LYS A 264 -8.62 17.85 12.23
C LYS A 264 -9.12 17.32 13.57
N GLU A 265 -9.28 16.02 13.67
CA GLU A 265 -9.84 15.36 14.86
C GLU A 265 -9.14 14.02 15.09
N PRO A 266 -8.37 13.86 16.19
CA PRO A 266 -7.71 12.61 16.52
C PRO A 266 -8.72 11.47 16.68
N LEU A 267 -8.36 10.28 16.21
CA LEU A 267 -9.14 9.06 16.38
C LEU A 267 -8.64 8.28 17.59
N ALA A 268 -9.56 7.61 18.27
CA ALA A 268 -9.21 6.64 19.30
C ALA A 268 -8.97 5.27 18.66
N MET A 269 -7.87 4.61 19.07
CA MET A 269 -7.56 3.24 18.66
C MET A 269 -7.58 2.34 19.88
N GLU A 270 -8.39 1.30 19.82
CA GLU A 270 -8.47 0.24 20.83
C GLU A 270 -7.83 -1.02 20.23
N ILE A 271 -7.00 -1.70 21.02
CA ILE A 271 -6.31 -2.93 20.62
C ILE A 271 -6.72 -4.02 21.61
N ASP A 272 -7.55 -4.96 21.15
CA ASP A 272 -7.83 -6.17 21.92
C ASP A 272 -6.71 -7.19 21.67
N LEU A 273 -5.94 -7.46 22.71
CA LEU A 273 -4.78 -8.37 22.67
C LEU A 273 -5.18 -9.84 22.77
N LYS A 274 -6.42 -10.15 23.15
CA LYS A 274 -6.92 -11.52 23.39
C LYS A 274 -8.34 -11.71 22.83
N PRO A 275 -8.61 -11.38 21.57
CA PRO A 275 -9.96 -11.38 21.01
C PRO A 275 -10.67 -12.74 20.99
N ALA A 276 -9.93 -13.82 21.24
CA ALA A 276 -10.49 -15.16 21.37
C ALA A 276 -11.11 -15.45 22.75
N LEU A 277 -10.94 -14.55 23.73
CA LEU A 277 -11.46 -14.69 25.08
C LEU A 277 -12.57 -13.69 25.35
N THR A 278 -13.66 -14.13 25.98
CA THR A 278 -14.63 -13.19 26.56
C THR A 278 -14.05 -12.48 27.76
N GLU A 279 -14.66 -11.36 28.18
CA GLU A 279 -14.21 -10.62 29.37
C GLU A 279 -14.18 -11.52 30.62
N GLU A 280 -15.18 -12.38 30.82
CA GLU A 280 -15.22 -13.34 31.93
C GLU A 280 -14.09 -14.39 31.87
N GLN A 281 -13.77 -14.86 30.66
CA GLN A 281 -12.68 -15.82 30.46
C GLN A 281 -11.32 -15.15 30.67
N LEU A 282 -11.18 -13.89 30.23
CA LEU A 282 -9.98 -13.10 30.44
C LEU A 282 -9.77 -12.80 31.93
N ASP A 283 -10.82 -12.40 32.66
CA ASP A 283 -10.75 -12.16 34.10
C ASP A 283 -10.31 -13.41 34.88
N LYS A 284 -10.94 -14.56 34.62
CA LYS A 284 -10.54 -15.84 35.21
C LYS A 284 -9.08 -16.20 34.87
N ARG A 285 -8.63 -15.91 33.66
CA ARG A 285 -7.25 -16.16 33.24
C ARG A 285 -6.27 -15.24 33.97
N VAL A 286 -6.59 -13.96 34.08
CA VAL A 286 -5.77 -12.97 34.80
C VAL A 286 -5.64 -13.38 36.28
N LEU A 287 -6.75 -13.69 36.94
CA LEU A 287 -6.75 -14.14 38.35
C LEU A 287 -5.89 -15.40 38.50
N LYS A 288 -6.00 -16.38 37.63
CA LYS A 288 -5.17 -17.58 37.67
C LYS A 288 -3.68 -17.27 37.48
N ASP A 289 -3.32 -16.44 36.50
CA ASP A 289 -1.93 -16.10 36.24
C ASP A 289 -1.30 -15.34 37.42
N PHE A 290 -2.09 -14.50 38.14
CA PHE A 290 -1.65 -13.82 39.34
C PHE A 290 -1.52 -14.77 40.53
N GLU A 291 -2.43 -15.73 40.72
CA GLU A 291 -2.33 -16.73 41.79
C GLU A 291 -1.09 -17.61 41.64
N GLU A 292 -0.78 -18.02 40.37
CA GLU A 292 0.46 -18.76 40.05
C GLU A 292 1.73 -17.93 40.28
N ALA A 293 1.61 -16.61 40.23
CA ALA A 293 2.72 -15.67 40.35
C ALA A 293 2.74 -14.88 41.68
N LYS A 294 1.97 -15.31 42.69
CA LYS A 294 1.74 -14.55 43.95
C LYS A 294 3.00 -14.15 44.72
N ASN A 295 4.10 -14.86 44.52
CA ASN A 295 5.39 -14.56 45.15
C ASN A 295 6.35 -13.78 44.23
N LYS A 296 5.90 -13.34 43.05
CA LYS A 296 6.71 -12.59 42.11
C LYS A 296 6.36 -11.12 42.12
N GLN A 297 7.33 -10.28 41.81
CA GLN A 297 7.05 -8.86 41.58
C GLN A 297 6.07 -8.70 40.40
N PHE A 298 5.25 -7.67 40.41
CA PHE A 298 4.20 -7.40 39.43
C PHE A 298 4.72 -7.50 37.97
N LYS A 299 5.89 -6.90 37.67
CA LYS A 299 6.51 -6.98 36.35
C LYS A 299 6.77 -8.41 35.85
N ASN A 300 6.98 -9.37 36.75
CA ASN A 300 7.23 -10.76 36.42
C ASN A 300 5.92 -11.60 36.40
N SER A 301 4.84 -11.06 36.92
CA SER A 301 3.53 -11.72 36.95
C SER A 301 2.74 -11.56 35.66
N ILE A 302 2.97 -10.46 34.92
CA ILE A 302 2.22 -10.13 33.69
C ILE A 302 2.87 -10.65 32.40
N GLY A 303 4.00 -11.39 32.51
CA GLY A 303 4.73 -11.88 31.34
C GLY A 303 3.98 -12.89 30.46
N LYS A 304 2.94 -13.56 31.01
CA LYS A 304 2.04 -14.43 30.24
C LYS A 304 0.92 -13.66 29.52
N LEU A 305 0.64 -12.43 29.96
CA LEU A 305 -0.44 -11.59 29.42
C LEU A 305 0.06 -10.73 28.25
N PHE A 306 1.29 -10.21 28.34
CA PHE A 306 1.83 -9.24 27.40
C PHE A 306 3.16 -9.70 26.80
N PRO A 307 3.46 -9.31 25.55
CA PRO A 307 4.79 -9.43 24.97
C PRO A 307 5.83 -8.67 25.82
N ALA A 308 7.02 -9.21 25.93
CA ALA A 308 8.07 -8.66 26.81
C ALA A 308 8.33 -7.16 26.62
N LYS A 309 8.30 -6.68 25.37
CA LYS A 309 8.51 -5.25 25.05
C LYS A 309 7.34 -4.34 25.46
N MET A 310 6.15 -4.89 25.65
CA MET A 310 4.97 -4.15 26.12
C MET A 310 4.91 -4.04 27.66
N ILE A 311 5.55 -4.95 28.37
CA ILE A 311 5.48 -5.02 29.85
C ILE A 311 5.82 -3.71 30.54
N PRO A 312 6.94 -3.02 30.24
CA PRO A 312 7.27 -1.74 30.89
C PRO A 312 6.16 -0.69 30.72
N VAL A 313 5.65 -0.56 29.51
CA VAL A 313 4.57 0.38 29.17
C VAL A 313 3.28 0.04 29.93
N MET A 314 2.92 -1.24 29.98
CA MET A 314 1.70 -1.67 30.70
C MET A 314 1.83 -1.47 32.21
N ILE A 315 3.00 -1.59 32.79
CA ILE A 315 3.24 -1.28 34.20
C ILE A 315 3.03 0.22 34.46
N GLU A 316 3.61 1.07 33.63
CA GLU A 316 3.46 2.52 33.73
C GLU A 316 1.98 2.92 33.62
N LEU A 317 1.28 2.44 32.60
CA LEU A 317 -0.13 2.72 32.36
C LEU A 317 -1.06 2.18 33.46
N SER A 318 -0.67 1.09 34.14
CA SER A 318 -1.46 0.53 35.24
C SER A 318 -1.43 1.36 36.52
N GLY A 319 -0.43 2.24 36.65
CA GLY A 319 -0.19 2.98 37.91
C GLY A 319 0.22 2.10 39.12
N ILE A 320 0.49 0.81 38.87
CA ILE A 320 0.88 -0.13 39.92
C ILE A 320 2.39 -0.02 40.17
N CYS A 321 2.78 0.20 41.41
CA CYS A 321 4.18 0.31 41.80
C CYS A 321 4.95 -0.99 41.49
N LEU A 322 6.14 -0.86 40.91
CA LEU A 322 7.02 -1.98 40.53
C LEU A 322 7.36 -2.92 41.69
N LEU A 323 7.35 -2.41 42.91
CA LEU A 323 7.72 -3.13 44.12
C LEU A 323 6.55 -3.90 44.76
N TYR A 324 5.32 -3.70 44.30
CA TYR A 324 4.22 -4.50 44.80
C TYR A 324 4.37 -5.95 44.33
N THR A 325 4.40 -6.85 45.31
CA THR A 325 4.04 -8.25 45.11
C THR A 325 2.54 -8.29 44.82
N SER A 326 2.06 -9.28 44.06
CA SER A 326 0.64 -9.41 43.74
C SER A 326 -0.22 -9.23 44.99
N PRO A 327 -1.33 -8.47 44.95
CA PRO A 327 -2.15 -8.18 46.13
C PRO A 327 -2.57 -9.48 46.78
N SER A 328 -2.29 -9.56 48.10
CA SER A 328 -2.80 -10.67 48.90
C SER A 328 -4.32 -10.59 48.98
N PRO A 329 -5.04 -11.73 49.00
CA PRO A 329 -6.47 -11.73 49.26
C PRO A 329 -6.87 -11.04 50.55
N ARG A 330 -5.92 -10.87 51.49
CA ARG A 330 -6.11 -10.13 52.74
C ARG A 330 -6.15 -8.62 52.57
N ASP A 331 -5.66 -8.06 51.47
CA ASP A 331 -5.67 -6.61 51.23
C ASP A 331 -7.06 -6.10 50.78
N ARG A 332 -7.98 -7.01 50.38
CA ARG A 332 -9.39 -6.70 50.08
C ARG A 332 -10.27 -6.47 51.29
N THR A 333 -9.78 -6.73 52.52
CA THR A 333 -10.57 -6.63 53.76
C THR A 333 -10.26 -5.38 54.61
N ARG A 334 -9.48 -4.42 54.05
CA ARG A 334 -9.19 -3.14 54.73
C ARG A 334 -9.56 -1.95 53.84
N SER A 335 -10.82 -1.80 53.57
CA SER A 335 -11.44 -0.54 53.14
C SER A 335 -12.82 -0.45 53.72
#